data_55f19683c100fb5f1cb719128ff78633
#
_entry.id   55f19683c100fb5f1cb719128ff78633
#
_cell.length_a   1.000
_cell.length_b   1.000
_cell.length_c   1.000
_cell.angle_alpha   90.00
_cell.angle_beta   90.00
_cell.angle_gamma   90.00
#
_symmetry.space_group_name_H-M   'P 1'
#
loop_
_entity.id
_entity.type
_entity.pdbx_description
1 polymer ?
#
loop_
_entity_poly.entity_id
_entity_poly.type
_entity_poly.pdbx_seq_one_letter_code
_entity_poly.pdbx_strand_id
1 'polypeptide(L)'
;MKRAALIIALALLGACAGHSAKLKPERTYAVEWIGERPLLDNSHLTLTLASDGRAYGTAGCNHWFASYALAHHHLTFGVPGSTRRLCAPAVMEQEQRFLKALETVQRWDIQPNEQLRLWPENGQAIRLWPEEG
;
A
#
# COMPACT_ATOMS: atom_id res chain seq x y z
N MET A 1 39.79 21.11 -53.40
CA MET A 1 38.79 20.09 -53.01
C MET A 1 38.68 20.05 -51.49
N LYS A 2 37.65 20.62 -50.94
CA LYS A 2 37.43 20.59 -49.50
C LYS A 2 36.49 19.42 -49.19
N ARG A 3 36.99 18.41 -48.49
CA ARG A 3 36.17 17.32 -48.00
C ARG A 3 35.52 17.76 -46.68
N ALA A 4 34.21 18.02 -46.69
CA ALA A 4 33.46 18.26 -45.49
C ALA A 4 33.24 16.93 -44.79
N ALA A 5 33.80 16.77 -43.59
CA ALA A 5 33.53 15.64 -42.72
C ALA A 5 32.21 15.90 -42.00
N LEU A 6 31.19 15.13 -42.35
CA LEU A 6 29.91 15.16 -41.68
C LEU A 6 30.03 14.41 -40.35
N ILE A 7 30.12 15.14 -39.25
CA ILE A 7 30.09 14.54 -37.91
C ILE A 7 28.62 14.29 -37.56
N ILE A 8 28.22 13.03 -37.67
CA ILE A 8 26.91 12.61 -37.19
C ILE A 8 27.03 12.45 -35.65
N ALA A 9 26.53 13.44 -34.94
CA ALA A 9 26.36 13.33 -33.49
C ALA A 9 25.19 12.39 -33.21
N LEU A 10 25.52 11.15 -32.83
CA LEU A 10 24.55 10.17 -32.36
C LEU A 10 24.12 10.61 -30.95
N ALA A 11 22.98 11.30 -30.85
CA ALA A 11 22.36 11.59 -29.58
C ALA A 11 21.79 10.28 -28.99
N LEU A 12 22.53 9.70 -28.06
CA LEU A 12 22.02 8.63 -27.22
C LEU A 12 20.93 9.20 -26.32
N LEU A 13 19.69 9.13 -26.78
CA LEU A 13 18.51 9.32 -25.94
C LEU A 13 18.46 8.13 -24.98
N GLY A 14 19.05 8.31 -23.81
CA GLY A 14 18.87 7.39 -22.69
C GLY A 14 17.40 7.44 -22.29
N ALA A 15 16.61 6.48 -22.78
CA ALA A 15 15.29 6.27 -22.27
C ALA A 15 15.42 5.75 -20.84
N CYS A 16 15.27 6.64 -19.87
CA CYS A 16 14.99 6.23 -18.50
C CYS A 16 13.61 5.56 -18.50
N ALA A 17 13.57 4.25 -18.71
CA ALA A 17 12.40 3.44 -18.47
C ALA A 17 12.17 3.46 -16.95
N GLY A 18 11.41 4.46 -16.46
CA GLY A 18 10.95 4.52 -15.10
C GLY A 18 10.09 3.28 -14.84
N HIS A 19 10.60 2.33 -14.08
CA HIS A 19 9.79 1.25 -13.54
C HIS A 19 8.88 1.87 -12.50
N SER A 20 7.67 2.29 -12.91
CA SER A 20 6.63 2.63 -11.92
C SER A 20 6.29 1.34 -11.19
N ALA A 21 6.61 1.29 -9.90
CA ALA A 21 6.20 0.20 -9.05
C ALA A 21 4.67 0.10 -9.08
N LYS A 22 4.15 -1.08 -9.41
CA LYS A 22 2.71 -1.34 -9.47
C LYS A 22 2.28 -2.06 -8.22
N LEU A 23 1.13 -1.67 -7.70
CA LEU A 23 0.45 -2.40 -6.66
C LEU A 23 -0.03 -3.74 -7.25
N LYS A 24 0.50 -4.84 -6.71
CA LYS A 24 0.22 -6.18 -7.23
C LYS A 24 -1.02 -6.77 -6.56
N PRO A 25 -2.06 -7.17 -7.34
CA PRO A 25 -3.18 -7.94 -6.80
C PRO A 25 -2.69 -9.26 -6.18
N GLU A 26 -3.42 -9.77 -5.21
CA GLU A 26 -3.19 -11.05 -4.52
C GLU A 26 -1.90 -11.09 -3.69
N ARG A 27 -1.12 -10.01 -3.63
CA ARG A 27 0.05 -9.92 -2.77
C ARG A 27 -0.38 -9.47 -1.37
N THR A 28 0.11 -10.16 -0.35
CA THR A 28 -0.14 -9.79 1.05
C THR A 28 0.92 -8.79 1.52
N TYR A 29 0.45 -7.74 2.18
CA TYR A 29 1.31 -6.74 2.83
C TYR A 29 1.08 -6.77 4.33
N ALA A 30 2.16 -6.74 5.10
CA ALA A 30 2.11 -6.62 6.56
C ALA A 30 2.17 -5.15 6.97
N VAL A 31 1.29 -4.74 7.85
CA VAL A 31 1.25 -3.38 8.39
C VAL A 31 2.36 -3.20 9.42
N GLU A 32 3.06 -2.09 9.35
CA GLU A 32 4.11 -1.69 10.30
C GLU A 32 3.71 -0.46 11.12
N TRP A 33 3.07 0.52 10.45
CA TRP A 33 2.64 1.77 11.07
C TRP A 33 1.22 2.11 10.65
N ILE A 34 0.44 2.63 11.60
CA ILE A 34 -0.88 3.18 11.33
C ILE A 34 -0.80 4.68 11.66
N GLY A 35 -0.67 5.51 10.62
CA GLY A 35 -0.48 6.93 10.81
C GLY A 35 0.80 7.24 11.59
N GLU A 36 0.68 7.86 12.74
CA GLU A 36 1.82 8.25 13.58
C GLU A 36 2.25 7.18 14.59
N ARG A 37 1.60 6.03 14.60
CA ARG A 37 1.84 5.00 15.61
C ARG A 37 2.35 3.69 15.01
N PRO A 38 3.44 3.13 15.55
CA PRO A 38 3.83 1.76 15.24
C PRO A 38 2.80 0.79 15.79
N LEU A 39 2.81 -0.44 15.29
CA LEU A 39 2.00 -1.50 15.87
C LEU A 39 2.50 -1.88 17.27
N LEU A 40 1.59 -2.40 18.07
CA LEU A 40 1.94 -3.09 19.32
C LEU A 40 2.84 -4.29 18.99
N ASP A 41 3.75 -4.62 19.89
CA ASP A 41 4.62 -5.79 19.78
C ASP A 41 3.80 -7.08 19.57
N ASN A 42 4.30 -7.96 18.73
CA ASN A 42 3.66 -9.23 18.38
C ASN A 42 2.28 -9.09 17.68
N SER A 43 1.97 -7.92 17.15
CA SER A 43 0.79 -7.74 16.32
C SER A 43 1.05 -8.17 14.89
N HIS A 44 0.03 -8.77 14.27
CA HIS A 44 0.08 -9.13 12.84
C HIS A 44 -1.19 -8.61 12.16
N LEU A 45 -1.04 -7.51 11.43
CA LEU A 45 -2.09 -6.92 10.62
C LEU A 45 -1.68 -7.00 9.15
N THR A 46 -2.59 -7.43 8.30
CA THR A 46 -2.31 -7.63 6.88
C THR A 46 -3.35 -7.01 5.97
N LEU A 47 -2.94 -6.79 4.74
CA LEU A 47 -3.80 -6.30 3.66
C LEU A 47 -3.45 -7.04 2.38
N THR A 48 -4.47 -7.60 1.74
CA THR A 48 -4.40 -8.18 0.40
C THR A 48 -5.49 -7.58 -0.45
N LEU A 49 -5.14 -7.08 -1.64
CA LEU A 49 -6.12 -6.64 -2.64
C LEU A 49 -6.36 -7.79 -3.59
N ALA A 50 -7.54 -8.40 -3.52
CA ALA A 50 -7.92 -9.43 -4.47
C ALA A 50 -8.30 -8.81 -5.83
N SER A 51 -8.10 -9.55 -6.91
CA SER A 51 -8.38 -9.06 -8.27
C SER A 51 -9.87 -8.84 -8.56
N ASP A 52 -10.75 -9.33 -7.71
CA ASP A 52 -12.21 -9.17 -7.82
C ASP A 52 -12.77 -7.87 -7.21
N GLY A 53 -11.92 -6.97 -6.73
CA GLY A 53 -12.34 -5.71 -6.10
C GLY A 53 -12.59 -5.82 -4.60
N ARG A 54 -12.18 -6.91 -3.97
CA ARG A 54 -12.27 -7.12 -2.52
C ARG A 54 -10.91 -7.01 -1.86
N ALA A 55 -10.88 -6.37 -0.69
CA ALA A 55 -9.71 -6.33 0.16
C ALA A 55 -9.98 -7.12 1.44
N TYR A 56 -8.95 -7.74 1.99
CA TYR A 56 -9.09 -8.53 3.21
C TYR A 56 -7.75 -8.69 3.93
N GLY A 57 -7.82 -9.17 5.14
CA GLY A 57 -6.64 -9.49 5.93
C GLY A 57 -6.96 -9.75 7.38
N THR A 58 -5.92 -9.68 8.20
CA THR A 58 -6.04 -9.72 9.65
C THR A 58 -5.91 -8.31 10.22
N ALA A 59 -6.66 -8.04 11.29
CA ALA A 59 -6.69 -6.74 11.95
C ALA A 59 -6.07 -6.78 13.35
N GLY A 60 -5.35 -7.85 13.65
CA GLY A 60 -4.77 -8.13 14.97
C GLY A 60 -5.55 -9.20 15.72
N CYS A 61 -6.80 -8.94 16.09
CA CYS A 61 -7.70 -9.91 16.72
C CYS A 61 -8.61 -10.59 15.70
N ASN A 62 -9.23 -9.79 14.83
CA ASN A 62 -10.23 -10.26 13.88
C ASN A 62 -9.72 -10.27 12.44
N HIS A 63 -10.43 -11.02 11.59
CA HIS A 63 -10.32 -10.87 10.15
C HIS A 63 -11.16 -9.67 9.71
N TRP A 64 -10.66 -8.94 8.74
CA TRP A 64 -11.38 -7.80 8.14
C TRP A 64 -11.55 -7.99 6.64
N PHE A 65 -12.52 -7.30 6.07
CA PHE A 65 -12.82 -7.32 4.65
C PHE A 65 -13.52 -6.01 4.25
N ALA A 66 -13.28 -5.58 3.02
CA ALA A 66 -13.91 -4.39 2.44
C ALA A 66 -13.92 -4.51 0.93
N SER A 67 -14.72 -3.69 0.26
CA SER A 67 -14.53 -3.40 -1.15
C SER A 67 -13.39 -2.39 -1.31
N TYR A 68 -12.77 -2.35 -2.49
CA TYR A 68 -11.83 -1.28 -2.82
C TYR A 68 -12.02 -0.83 -4.26
N ALA A 69 -11.62 0.39 -4.55
CA ALA A 69 -11.53 0.94 -5.89
C ALA A 69 -10.10 1.43 -6.13
N LEU A 70 -9.51 0.98 -7.23
CA LEU A 70 -8.15 1.32 -7.61
C LEU A 70 -8.14 1.90 -9.02
N ALA A 71 -7.65 3.14 -9.16
CA ALA A 71 -7.47 3.80 -10.44
C ALA A 71 -6.17 4.60 -10.39
N HIS A 72 -5.14 4.13 -11.09
CA HIS A 72 -3.80 4.72 -11.04
C HIS A 72 -3.28 4.80 -9.60
N HIS A 73 -2.96 5.99 -9.09
CA HIS A 73 -2.52 6.19 -7.72
C HIS A 73 -3.64 6.43 -6.72
N HIS A 74 -4.89 6.42 -7.18
CA HIS A 74 -6.05 6.52 -6.30
C HIS A 74 -6.46 5.15 -5.80
N LEU A 75 -6.60 5.02 -4.50
CA LEU A 75 -7.08 3.82 -3.83
C LEU A 75 -8.03 4.24 -2.71
N THR A 76 -9.22 3.69 -2.71
CA THR A 76 -10.22 3.90 -1.66
C THR A 76 -10.81 2.58 -1.21
N PHE A 77 -11.20 2.52 0.05
CA PHE A 77 -11.88 1.36 0.63
C PHE A 77 -13.30 1.72 1.01
N GLY A 78 -14.21 0.77 0.84
CA GLY A 78 -15.53 0.84 1.47
C GLY A 78 -15.41 0.67 2.98
N VAL A 79 -16.51 0.79 3.70
CA VAL A 79 -16.53 0.59 5.15
C VAL A 79 -16.12 -0.85 5.46
N PRO A 80 -15.05 -1.07 6.23
CA PRO A 80 -14.61 -2.42 6.56
C PRO A 80 -15.58 -3.15 7.48
N GLY A 81 -15.84 -4.41 7.17
CA GLY A 81 -16.44 -5.36 8.09
C GLY A 81 -15.37 -6.20 8.78
N SER A 82 -15.72 -6.83 9.86
CA SER A 82 -14.82 -7.74 10.57
C SER A 82 -15.58 -8.84 11.31
N THR A 83 -14.87 -9.92 11.63
CA THR A 83 -15.35 -10.89 12.63
C THR A 83 -15.38 -10.23 14.01
N ARG A 84 -16.01 -10.86 14.99
CA ARG A 84 -16.31 -10.21 16.29
C ARG A 84 -15.78 -11.00 17.48
N ARG A 85 -14.49 -11.31 17.43
CA ARG A 85 -13.79 -11.85 18.59
C ARG A 85 -13.38 -10.70 19.51
N LEU A 86 -13.31 -10.98 20.80
CA LEU A 86 -12.81 -10.05 21.81
C LEU A 86 -11.42 -10.48 22.24
N CYS A 87 -10.47 -9.58 22.09
CA CYS A 87 -9.10 -9.69 22.57
C CYS A 87 -8.84 -8.65 23.65
N ALA A 88 -7.61 -8.54 24.13
CA ALA A 88 -7.24 -7.53 25.12
C ALA A 88 -7.59 -6.11 24.64
N PRO A 89 -7.96 -5.19 25.55
CA PRO A 89 -8.40 -3.84 25.18
C PRO A 89 -7.45 -3.07 24.27
N ALA A 90 -6.15 -3.16 24.50
CA ALA A 90 -5.15 -2.48 23.65
C ALA A 90 -5.13 -3.02 22.21
N VAL A 91 -5.33 -4.34 22.05
CA VAL A 91 -5.42 -4.99 20.72
C VAL A 91 -6.68 -4.53 20.00
N MET A 92 -7.81 -4.45 20.70
CA MET A 92 -9.06 -3.98 20.13
C MET A 92 -9.01 -2.51 19.74
N GLU A 93 -8.37 -1.67 20.53
CA GLU A 93 -8.14 -0.26 20.18
C GLU A 93 -7.30 -0.11 18.91
N GLN A 94 -6.22 -0.88 18.79
CA GLN A 94 -5.38 -0.89 17.59
C GLN A 94 -6.18 -1.36 16.36
N GLU A 95 -6.96 -2.43 16.50
CA GLU A 95 -7.80 -2.93 15.42
C GLU A 95 -8.78 -1.87 14.92
N GLN A 96 -9.49 -1.20 15.83
CA GLN A 96 -10.41 -0.12 15.47
C GLN A 96 -9.70 1.05 14.80
N ARG A 97 -8.51 1.41 15.27
CA ARG A 97 -7.67 2.45 14.67
C ARG A 97 -7.27 2.08 13.25
N PHE A 98 -6.91 0.82 13.02
CA PHE A 98 -6.56 0.32 11.68
C PHE A 98 -7.76 0.36 10.73
N LEU A 99 -8.88 -0.21 11.12
CA LEU A 99 -10.09 -0.24 10.29
C LEU A 99 -10.56 1.16 9.94
N LYS A 100 -10.51 2.07 10.90
CA LYS A 100 -10.86 3.47 10.68
C LYS A 100 -9.89 4.19 9.75
N ALA A 101 -8.59 3.89 9.86
CA ALA A 101 -7.58 4.44 8.97
C ALA A 101 -7.79 3.99 7.52
N LEU A 102 -8.20 2.74 7.29
CA LEU A 102 -8.52 2.25 5.95
C LEU A 102 -9.62 3.09 5.27
N GLU A 103 -10.63 3.52 6.01
CA GLU A 103 -11.72 4.36 5.48
C GLU A 103 -11.23 5.73 4.99
N THR A 104 -10.09 6.19 5.48
CA THR A 104 -9.54 7.51 5.13
C THR A 104 -8.62 7.49 3.93
N VAL A 105 -8.21 6.32 3.45
CA VAL A 105 -7.24 6.19 2.35
C VAL A 105 -7.80 6.77 1.06
N GLN A 106 -6.99 7.59 0.38
CA GLN A 106 -7.31 8.22 -0.90
C GLN A 106 -6.33 7.86 -2.01
N ARG A 107 -5.08 7.58 -1.66
CA ARG A 107 -4.01 7.31 -2.63
C ARG A 107 -2.95 6.38 -2.04
N TRP A 108 -2.13 5.83 -2.91
CA TRP A 108 -1.02 4.96 -2.54
C TRP A 108 0.25 5.32 -3.30
N ASP A 109 1.38 4.96 -2.74
CA ASP A 109 2.66 4.90 -3.42
C ASP A 109 3.50 3.73 -2.91
N ILE A 110 4.49 3.33 -3.68
CA ILE A 110 5.49 2.33 -3.28
C ILE A 110 6.86 2.97 -3.38
N GLN A 111 7.63 2.86 -2.29
CA GLN A 111 9.00 3.36 -2.20
C GLN A 111 9.98 2.44 -2.96
N PRO A 112 11.18 2.92 -3.30
CA PRO A 112 12.21 2.06 -3.91
C PRO A 112 12.60 0.83 -3.09
N ASN A 113 12.42 0.87 -1.78
CA ASN A 113 12.64 -0.25 -0.85
C ASN A 113 11.43 -1.18 -0.72
N GLU A 114 10.42 -1.03 -1.61
CA GLU A 114 9.17 -1.79 -1.66
C GLU A 114 8.16 -1.47 -0.54
N GLN A 115 8.41 -0.49 0.32
CA GLN A 115 7.42 -0.08 1.31
C GLN A 115 6.18 0.50 0.62
N LEU A 116 5.02 -0.08 0.88
CA LEU A 116 3.73 0.44 0.45
C LEU A 116 3.25 1.49 1.47
N ARG A 117 2.81 2.64 0.96
CA ARG A 117 2.20 3.67 1.80
C ARG A 117 0.79 3.96 1.30
N LEU A 118 -0.15 3.93 2.22
CA LEU A 118 -1.55 4.27 1.96
C LEU A 118 -1.84 5.61 2.64
N TRP A 119 -2.16 6.61 1.83
CA TRP A 119 -2.27 7.99 2.29
C TRP A 119 -3.72 8.43 2.46
N PRO A 120 -4.07 9.05 3.60
CA PRO A 120 -5.29 9.80 3.72
C PRO A 120 -5.18 11.12 2.94
N GLU A 121 -6.27 11.86 2.84
CA GLU A 121 -6.24 13.22 2.28
C GLU A 121 -5.29 14.13 3.07
N ASN A 122 -5.36 14.05 4.39
CA ASN A 122 -4.50 14.79 5.31
C ASN A 122 -3.97 13.85 6.39
N GLY A 123 -2.68 13.93 6.68
CA GLY A 123 -2.05 13.15 7.74
C GLY A 123 -1.05 12.12 7.25
N GLN A 124 -0.66 11.25 8.17
CA GLN A 124 0.37 10.24 7.95
C GLN A 124 -0.21 8.97 7.34
N ALA A 125 0.59 8.31 6.51
CA ALA A 125 0.22 7.09 5.83
C ALA A 125 0.16 5.88 6.75
N ILE A 126 -0.62 4.87 6.35
CA ILE A 126 -0.41 3.49 6.78
C ILE A 126 0.81 2.98 6.02
N ARG A 127 1.78 2.39 6.70
CA ARG A 127 3.00 1.84 6.09
C ARG A 127 2.98 0.33 6.19
N LEU A 128 3.25 -0.32 5.06
CA LEU A 128 3.18 -1.76 4.93
C LEU A 128 4.39 -2.28 4.16
N TRP A 129 4.74 -3.54 4.43
CA TRP A 129 5.79 -4.25 3.72
C TRP A 129 5.21 -5.50 3.05
N PRO A 130 5.72 -5.86 1.85
CA PRO A 130 5.32 -7.13 1.27
C PRO A 130 5.72 -8.29 2.19
N GLU A 131 4.77 -9.18 2.46
CA GLU A 131 5.10 -10.46 3.09
C GLU A 131 5.73 -11.38 2.05
N GLU A 132 6.83 -11.99 2.43
CA GLU A 132 7.42 -13.06 1.65
C GLU A 132 6.61 -14.34 1.90
N GLY A 133 6.01 -14.83 0.83
CA GLY A 133 5.27 -16.08 0.87
C GLY A 133 6.16 -17.30 0.67
#